data_2417653912d19462388307af3224ba2e
#
_entry.id   2417653912d19462388307af3224ba2e
#
_cell.length_a   1.000
_cell.length_b   1.000
_cell.length_c   1.000
_cell.angle_alpha   90.00
_cell.angle_beta   90.00
_cell.angle_gamma   90.00
#
_symmetry.space_group_name_H-M   'P 1'
#
loop_
_entity.id
_entity.type
_entity.pdbx_description
1 polymer ?
#
loop_
_entity_poly.entity_id
_entity_poly.type
_entity_poly.pdbx_seq_one_letter_code
_entity_poly.pdbx_strand_id
1 'polypeptide(L)'
;GIQNKRVCIWLKNNQMSTPQIAFHKVFEPCIYGIRGDPFLSKYHTAFNEVMNKEVGTGNRLHGDVLDMFSVWLEKRLPASEMEHPTQKPPTLYEKAIRRCTKPGDSVLELFGGSGSTLIAAEQLKRTCYLVELDPLFSSLIIKRYEKLTGQKATKLS
;
A
#
# COMPACT_ATOMS: atom_id res chain seq x y z
N GLY A 1 17.11 -14.39 -10.39
CA GLY A 1 16.00 -13.54 -10.76
C GLY A 1 14.94 -13.46 -9.65
N ILE A 2 13.92 -12.61 -9.85
CA ILE A 2 12.75 -12.52 -8.95
C ILE A 2 11.85 -13.73 -9.21
N GLN A 3 11.44 -14.42 -8.15
CA GLN A 3 10.49 -15.53 -8.22
C GLN A 3 9.09 -15.03 -7.89
N ASN A 4 8.14 -15.18 -8.81
CA ASN A 4 6.74 -14.93 -8.52
C ASN A 4 6.22 -15.94 -7.48
N LYS A 5 5.61 -15.44 -6.43
CA LYS A 5 5.08 -16.26 -5.32
C LYS A 5 3.57 -16.22 -5.23
N ARG A 6 2.93 -15.06 -5.46
CA ARG A 6 1.49 -14.91 -5.30
C ARG A 6 0.93 -13.70 -6.03
N VAL A 7 -0.33 -13.77 -6.38
CA VAL A 7 -1.15 -12.60 -6.72
C VAL A 7 -1.89 -12.17 -5.45
N CYS A 8 -1.72 -10.91 -5.08
CA CYS A 8 -2.53 -10.26 -4.06
C CYS A 8 -3.62 -9.44 -4.75
N ILE A 9 -4.75 -9.24 -4.08
CA ILE A 9 -5.90 -8.55 -4.64
C ILE A 9 -6.31 -7.42 -3.69
N TRP A 10 -6.26 -6.20 -4.18
CA TRP A 10 -6.88 -5.08 -3.49
C TRP A 10 -8.36 -4.98 -3.88
N LEU A 11 -9.26 -5.21 -2.92
CA LEU A 11 -10.69 -4.98 -3.06
C LEU A 11 -11.02 -3.53 -2.70
N LYS A 12 -11.73 -2.87 -3.61
CA LYS A 12 -12.16 -1.47 -3.47
C LYS A 12 -13.61 -1.41 -3.02
N ASN A 13 -13.97 -0.33 -2.32
CA ASN A 13 -15.34 -0.09 -1.87
C ASN A 13 -16.25 0.54 -2.93
N ASN A 14 -15.73 0.84 -4.12
CA ASN A 14 -16.48 1.38 -5.22
C ASN A 14 -16.29 0.53 -6.48
N GLN A 15 -17.37 0.38 -7.22
CA GLN A 15 -17.36 -0.26 -8.52
C GLN A 15 -17.04 0.79 -9.61
N MET A 16 -16.25 0.39 -10.60
CA MET A 16 -16.21 1.11 -11.86
C MET A 16 -17.42 0.67 -12.68
N SER A 17 -18.42 1.52 -12.76
CA SER A 17 -19.57 1.28 -13.61
C SER A 17 -19.13 1.39 -15.07
N THR A 18 -19.09 0.26 -15.75
CA THR A 18 -18.92 0.24 -17.20
C THR A 18 -20.26 -0.23 -17.77
N PRO A 19 -21.05 0.66 -18.39
CA PRO A 19 -22.27 0.24 -19.08
C PRO A 19 -21.92 -0.88 -20.06
N GLN A 20 -22.76 -1.88 -20.20
CA GLN A 20 -22.61 -3.00 -21.11
C GLN A 20 -21.76 -4.19 -20.59
N ILE A 21 -21.22 -4.16 -19.38
CA ILE A 21 -20.54 -5.32 -18.79
C ILE A 21 -21.38 -5.87 -17.63
N ALA A 22 -21.64 -7.18 -17.67
CA ALA A 22 -22.48 -7.84 -16.66
C ALA A 22 -21.88 -7.83 -15.25
N PHE A 23 -20.54 -7.83 -15.15
CA PHE A 23 -19.80 -7.86 -13.88
C PHE A 23 -18.84 -6.68 -13.76
N HIS A 24 -19.05 -5.83 -12.75
CA HIS A 24 -18.21 -4.66 -12.51
C HIS A 24 -16.91 -5.04 -11.79
N LYS A 25 -15.80 -4.47 -12.26
CA LYS A 25 -14.49 -4.69 -11.63
C LYS A 25 -14.36 -3.89 -10.35
N VAL A 26 -14.20 -4.58 -9.22
CA VAL A 26 -14.05 -3.99 -7.89
C VAL A 26 -12.67 -4.24 -7.27
N PHE A 27 -11.70 -4.71 -8.04
CA PHE A 27 -10.39 -5.07 -7.52
C PHE A 27 -9.24 -4.63 -8.44
N GLU A 28 -8.05 -4.51 -7.86
CA GLU A 28 -6.78 -4.40 -8.58
C GLU A 28 -5.85 -5.52 -8.13
N PRO A 29 -5.22 -6.25 -9.08
CA PRO A 29 -4.23 -7.26 -8.74
C PRO A 29 -2.87 -6.62 -8.46
N CYS A 30 -2.11 -7.26 -7.56
CA CYS A 30 -0.71 -6.94 -7.27
C CYS A 30 0.10 -8.24 -7.29
N ILE A 31 1.20 -8.27 -8.02
CA ILE A 31 2.07 -9.44 -8.06
C ILE A 31 3.10 -9.33 -6.94
N TYR A 32 3.15 -10.36 -6.09
CA TYR A 32 4.17 -10.52 -5.07
C TYR A 32 5.25 -11.50 -5.55
N GLY A 33 6.49 -11.04 -5.55
CA GLY A 33 7.65 -11.86 -5.87
C GLY A 33 8.78 -11.65 -4.86
N ILE A 34 9.68 -12.60 -4.78
CA ILE A 34 10.85 -12.56 -3.89
C ILE A 34 12.15 -12.83 -4.65
N ARG A 35 13.24 -12.29 -4.10
CA ARG A 35 14.61 -12.62 -4.49
C ARG A 35 15.42 -12.89 -3.24
N GLY A 36 16.12 -14.03 -3.22
CA GLY A 36 16.87 -14.47 -2.03
C GLY A 36 15.96 -14.87 -0.89
N ASP A 37 16.38 -14.57 0.34
CA ASP A 37 15.68 -14.86 1.58
C ASP A 37 15.23 -13.55 2.25
N PRO A 38 14.08 -12.99 1.85
CA PRO A 38 13.61 -11.71 2.37
C PRO A 38 13.10 -11.84 3.79
N PHE A 39 13.17 -10.74 4.55
CA PHE A 39 12.46 -10.63 5.80
C PHE A 39 10.95 -10.77 5.59
N LEU A 40 10.32 -11.60 6.41
CA LEU A 40 8.86 -11.68 6.52
C LEU A 40 8.51 -11.59 8.00
N SER A 41 7.70 -10.61 8.38
CA SER A 41 7.26 -10.45 9.76
C SER A 41 6.52 -11.71 10.21
N LYS A 42 6.88 -12.22 11.42
CA LYS A 42 6.26 -13.41 11.99
C LYS A 42 5.01 -12.98 12.76
N TYR A 43 3.85 -13.42 12.29
CA TYR A 43 2.60 -13.30 13.01
C TYR A 43 2.14 -14.68 13.46
N HIS A 44 1.28 -14.72 14.49
CA HIS A 44 0.84 -15.94 15.16
C HIS A 44 0.41 -17.06 14.21
N THR A 45 0.79 -18.27 14.55
CA THR A 45 0.54 -19.48 13.75
C THR A 45 -0.86 -20.08 13.95
N ALA A 46 -1.66 -19.55 14.85
CA ALA A 46 -3.00 -20.08 15.17
C ALA A 46 -4.08 -19.46 14.26
N PHE A 47 -4.06 -19.83 12.98
CA PHE A 47 -4.99 -19.29 11.98
C PHE A 47 -6.43 -19.79 12.09
N ASN A 48 -6.67 -20.90 12.75
CA ASN A 48 -7.98 -21.56 12.77
C ASN A 48 -9.08 -20.67 13.37
N GLU A 49 -8.75 -19.85 14.36
CA GLU A 49 -9.72 -18.91 14.95
C GLU A 49 -9.98 -17.68 14.08
N VAL A 50 -8.98 -17.25 13.31
CA VAL A 50 -9.08 -16.09 12.43
C VAL A 50 -9.94 -16.40 11.18
N MET A 51 -9.79 -17.61 10.64
CA MET A 51 -10.53 -18.03 9.43
C MET A 51 -12.01 -18.26 9.71
N ASN A 52 -12.39 -18.56 10.96
CA ASN A 52 -13.77 -18.80 11.36
C ASN A 52 -14.51 -17.54 11.83
N LYS A 53 -13.84 -16.39 11.90
CA LYS A 53 -14.51 -15.11 12.21
C LYS A 53 -15.05 -14.49 10.95
N GLU A 54 -16.34 -14.23 10.94
CA GLU A 54 -17.01 -13.55 9.83
C GLU A 54 -16.34 -12.20 9.54
N VAL A 55 -15.90 -12.03 8.32
CA VAL A 55 -15.37 -10.76 7.83
C VAL A 55 -16.52 -9.77 7.81
N GLY A 56 -16.57 -8.84 8.76
CA GLY A 56 -17.56 -7.77 8.79
C GLY A 56 -18.41 -7.64 10.05
N THR A 57 -18.36 -8.57 10.99
CA THR A 57 -19.20 -8.50 12.21
C THR A 57 -18.55 -7.79 13.41
N GLY A 58 -17.76 -6.75 13.17
CA GLY A 58 -17.24 -5.89 14.24
C GLY A 58 -16.11 -6.50 15.11
N ASN A 59 -15.77 -7.74 14.94
CA ASN A 59 -14.57 -8.32 15.52
C ASN A 59 -13.35 -7.74 14.78
N ARG A 60 -12.71 -6.76 15.38
CA ARG A 60 -11.42 -6.24 14.92
C ARG A 60 -10.40 -7.38 14.98
N LEU A 61 -10.20 -8.05 13.85
CA LEU A 61 -8.94 -8.73 13.63
C LEU A 61 -7.87 -7.66 13.83
N HIS A 62 -6.92 -7.89 14.71
CA HIS A 62 -5.79 -6.98 14.85
C HIS A 62 -5.26 -6.68 13.45
N GLY A 63 -5.09 -5.39 13.11
CA GLY A 63 -4.72 -4.95 11.75
C GLY A 63 -3.56 -5.73 11.16
N ASP A 64 -2.64 -6.17 12.03
CA ASP A 64 -1.47 -6.96 11.70
C ASP A 64 -1.78 -8.34 11.08
N VAL A 65 -2.84 -8.98 11.48
CA VAL A 65 -3.22 -10.30 10.95
C VAL A 65 -3.77 -10.18 9.53
N LEU A 66 -4.48 -9.10 9.22
CA LEU A 66 -5.01 -8.84 7.87
C LEU A 66 -3.90 -8.61 6.85
N ASP A 67 -2.74 -8.14 7.27
CA ASP A 67 -1.59 -7.93 6.38
C ASP A 67 -1.02 -9.24 5.82
N MET A 68 -1.35 -10.38 6.42
CA MET A 68 -0.89 -11.69 5.98
C MET A 68 -1.70 -12.27 4.81
N PHE A 69 -2.90 -11.77 4.59
CA PHE A 69 -3.77 -12.29 3.54
C PHE A 69 -3.49 -11.64 2.19
N SER A 70 -3.68 -12.42 1.13
CA SER A 70 -3.55 -11.96 -0.23
C SER A 70 -4.74 -11.14 -0.73
N VAL A 71 -5.77 -10.96 0.08
CA VAL A 71 -6.91 -10.08 -0.20
C VAL A 71 -6.84 -8.89 0.75
N TRP A 72 -6.72 -7.69 0.19
CA TRP A 72 -6.58 -6.44 0.93
C TRP A 72 -7.84 -5.62 0.80
N LEU A 73 -8.49 -5.35 1.92
CA LEU A 73 -9.71 -4.56 2.02
C LEU A 73 -9.34 -3.13 2.39
N GLU A 74 -9.25 -2.25 1.38
CA GLU A 74 -8.95 -0.83 1.60
C GLU A 74 -9.91 0.04 0.80
N LYS A 75 -10.45 1.06 1.44
CA LYS A 75 -11.30 2.04 0.77
C LYS A 75 -10.47 2.87 -0.20
N ARG A 76 -10.99 3.06 -1.39
CA ARG A 76 -10.46 4.05 -2.32
C ARG A 76 -10.72 5.45 -1.75
N LEU A 77 -9.78 6.37 -1.97
CA LEU A 77 -9.99 7.78 -1.65
C LEU A 77 -11.15 8.34 -2.49
N PRO A 78 -12.02 9.19 -1.91
CA PRO A 78 -12.98 9.97 -2.67
C PRO A 78 -12.26 10.84 -3.72
N ALA A 79 -12.89 11.06 -4.87
CA ALA A 79 -12.28 11.89 -5.93
C ALA A 79 -11.94 13.31 -5.45
N SER A 80 -12.72 13.86 -4.52
CA SER A 80 -12.48 15.17 -3.91
C SER A 80 -11.22 15.25 -3.02
N GLU A 81 -10.71 14.12 -2.57
CA GLU A 81 -9.50 14.03 -1.74
C GLU A 81 -8.27 13.60 -2.54
N MET A 82 -8.45 13.35 -3.85
CA MET A 82 -7.38 12.89 -4.71
C MET A 82 -6.62 14.09 -5.28
N GLU A 83 -5.33 14.14 -5.01
CA GLU A 83 -4.38 15.10 -5.59
C GLU A 83 -3.69 14.55 -6.85
N HIS A 84 -3.93 13.27 -7.16
CA HIS A 84 -3.45 12.57 -8.35
C HIS A 84 -4.56 11.63 -8.87
N PRO A 85 -4.80 11.53 -10.18
CA PRO A 85 -5.93 10.77 -10.76
C PRO A 85 -6.04 9.31 -10.32
N THR A 86 -4.90 8.68 -10.03
CA THR A 86 -4.83 7.27 -9.61
C THR A 86 -4.30 7.11 -8.19
N GLN A 87 -4.47 8.14 -7.34
CA GLN A 87 -3.98 8.11 -5.96
C GLN A 87 -4.58 6.94 -5.19
N LYS A 88 -3.71 6.24 -4.49
CA LYS A 88 -4.07 5.14 -3.59
C LYS A 88 -3.88 5.58 -2.13
N PRO A 89 -4.66 5.04 -1.19
CA PRO A 89 -4.47 5.36 0.22
C PRO A 89 -3.11 4.82 0.70
N PRO A 90 -2.36 5.56 1.54
CA PRO A 90 -1.10 5.08 2.13
C PRO A 90 -1.26 3.76 2.88
N THR A 91 -2.39 3.55 3.57
CA THR A 91 -2.72 2.33 4.31
C THR A 91 -2.66 1.05 3.46
N LEU A 92 -2.91 1.16 2.15
CA LEU A 92 -2.76 0.03 1.23
C LEU A 92 -1.29 -0.43 1.13
N TYR A 93 -0.35 0.53 1.06
CA TYR A 93 1.08 0.24 0.98
C TYR A 93 1.66 -0.21 2.32
N GLU A 94 1.12 0.30 3.42
CA GLU A 94 1.54 -0.09 4.76
C GLU A 94 1.47 -1.59 4.99
N LYS A 95 0.47 -2.27 4.41
CA LYS A 95 0.32 -3.73 4.52
C LYS A 95 1.57 -4.48 4.01
N ALA A 96 2.01 -4.16 2.80
CA ALA A 96 3.19 -4.76 2.22
C ALA A 96 4.47 -4.36 2.97
N ILE A 97 4.59 -3.09 3.36
CA ILE A 97 5.76 -2.56 4.06
C ILE A 97 5.90 -3.24 5.43
N ARG A 98 4.84 -3.30 6.24
CA ARG A 98 4.88 -3.99 7.54
C ARG A 98 5.22 -5.47 7.42
N ARG A 99 4.66 -6.13 6.39
CA ARG A 99 4.83 -7.57 6.21
C ARG A 99 6.23 -7.94 5.75
N CYS A 100 6.82 -7.14 4.85
CA CYS A 100 8.04 -7.49 4.12
C CYS A 100 9.28 -6.73 4.56
N THR A 101 9.16 -5.80 5.50
CA THR A 101 10.27 -4.99 6.01
C THR A 101 10.16 -4.79 7.51
N LYS A 102 11.25 -4.39 8.13
CA LYS A 102 11.32 -3.92 9.54
C LYS A 102 11.69 -2.42 9.57
N PRO A 103 11.44 -1.73 10.69
CA PRO A 103 11.88 -0.34 10.84
C PRO A 103 13.36 -0.18 10.52
N GLY A 104 13.71 0.87 9.77
CA GLY A 104 15.06 1.13 9.28
C GLY A 104 15.40 0.51 7.92
N ASP A 105 14.60 -0.44 7.41
CA ASP A 105 14.81 -0.99 6.07
C ASP A 105 14.45 0.02 4.97
N SER A 106 14.91 -0.26 3.76
CA SER A 106 14.69 0.57 2.58
C SER A 106 13.52 0.06 1.74
N VAL A 107 12.75 1.00 1.21
CA VAL A 107 11.68 0.79 0.22
C VAL A 107 12.05 1.54 -1.06
N LEU A 108 11.97 0.87 -2.21
CA LEU A 108 12.16 1.49 -3.52
C LEU A 108 10.82 1.57 -4.24
N GLU A 109 10.45 2.79 -4.67
CA GLU A 109 9.27 3.07 -5.49
C GLU A 109 9.70 3.71 -6.81
N LEU A 110 9.43 3.04 -7.92
CA LEU A 110 9.86 3.50 -9.26
C LEU A 110 8.84 4.42 -9.95
N PHE A 111 7.61 4.50 -9.43
CA PHE A 111 6.51 5.28 -9.99
C PHE A 111 5.78 6.03 -8.88
N GLY A 112 6.39 7.12 -8.40
CA GLY A 112 6.00 7.82 -7.18
C GLY A 112 4.57 8.34 -7.16
N GLY A 113 4.09 8.85 -8.30
CA GLY A 113 2.74 9.40 -8.45
C GLY A 113 2.43 10.46 -7.41
N SER A 114 1.50 10.16 -6.50
CA SER A 114 1.17 11.07 -5.39
C SER A 114 2.07 10.94 -4.16
N GLY A 115 3.03 9.99 -4.15
CA GLY A 115 3.91 9.75 -3.01
C GLY A 115 3.30 8.93 -1.87
N SER A 116 2.22 8.18 -2.13
CA SER A 116 1.56 7.41 -1.06
C SER A 116 2.47 6.35 -0.44
N THR A 117 3.38 5.75 -1.22
CA THR A 117 4.40 4.81 -0.70
C THR A 117 5.39 5.53 0.22
N LEU A 118 5.83 6.75 -0.12
CA LEU A 118 6.71 7.56 0.73
C LEU A 118 6.05 7.88 2.07
N ILE A 119 4.79 8.32 2.04
CA ILE A 119 4.01 8.62 3.24
C ILE A 119 3.90 7.37 4.14
N ALA A 120 3.56 6.22 3.56
CA ALA A 120 3.46 4.96 4.30
C ALA A 120 4.80 4.52 4.90
N ALA A 121 5.90 4.65 4.14
CA ALA A 121 7.23 4.30 4.60
C ALA A 121 7.69 5.19 5.76
N GLU A 122 7.48 6.51 5.67
CA GLU A 122 7.81 7.47 6.72
C GLU A 122 7.05 7.16 8.02
N GLN A 123 5.72 6.96 7.94
CA GLN A 123 4.89 6.62 9.09
C GLN A 123 5.35 5.32 9.79
N LEU A 124 5.88 4.39 9.02
CA LEU A 124 6.36 3.11 9.50
C LEU A 124 7.87 3.10 9.83
N LYS A 125 8.55 4.26 9.76
CA LYS A 125 9.99 4.40 10.04
C LYS A 125 10.87 3.59 9.09
N ARG A 126 10.56 3.61 7.79
CA ARG A 126 11.37 3.06 6.70
C ARG A 126 11.94 4.19 5.85
N THR A 127 13.11 3.96 5.25
CA THR A 127 13.67 4.89 4.27
C THR A 127 13.06 4.60 2.91
N CYS A 128 12.47 5.60 2.25
CA CYS A 128 11.91 5.44 0.91
C CYS A 128 12.79 6.13 -0.13
N TYR A 129 13.20 5.37 -1.14
CA TYR A 129 13.79 5.89 -2.38
C TYR A 129 12.71 5.90 -3.44
N LEU A 130 12.43 7.07 -4.00
CA LEU A 130 11.29 7.24 -4.88
C LEU A 130 11.71 7.97 -6.16
N VAL A 131 11.18 7.50 -7.30
CA VAL A 131 11.38 8.12 -8.61
C VAL A 131 10.01 8.56 -9.13
N GLU A 132 9.95 9.81 -9.63
CA GLU A 132 8.77 10.36 -10.30
C GLU A 132 9.25 11.19 -11.49
N LEU A 133 8.64 10.92 -12.66
CA LEU A 133 9.02 11.56 -13.91
C LEU A 133 8.40 12.97 -14.06
N ASP A 134 7.17 13.14 -13.58
CA ASP A 134 6.44 14.39 -13.72
C ASP A 134 6.85 15.39 -12.63
N PRO A 135 7.36 16.59 -13.00
CA PRO A 135 7.77 17.61 -12.03
C PRO A 135 6.63 18.12 -11.16
N LEU A 136 5.39 18.11 -11.66
CA LEU A 136 4.22 18.53 -10.88
C LEU A 136 3.94 17.52 -9.76
N PHE A 137 3.97 16.22 -10.08
CA PHE A 137 3.81 15.18 -9.07
C PHE A 137 5.01 15.09 -8.14
N SER A 138 6.24 15.32 -8.62
CA SER A 138 7.43 15.44 -7.76
C SER A 138 7.25 16.57 -6.72
N SER A 139 6.73 17.73 -7.14
CA SER A 139 6.42 18.85 -6.24
C SER A 139 5.31 18.52 -5.25
N LEU A 140 4.30 17.76 -5.68
CA LEU A 140 3.22 17.28 -4.82
C LEU A 140 3.75 16.34 -3.74
N ILE A 141 4.61 15.39 -4.11
CA ILE A 141 5.25 14.45 -3.17
C ILE A 141 5.98 15.19 -2.07
N ILE A 142 6.80 16.19 -2.46
CA ILE A 142 7.55 17.02 -1.50
C ILE A 142 6.60 17.74 -0.55
N LYS A 143 5.57 18.42 -1.07
CA LYS A 143 4.58 19.12 -0.23
C LYS A 143 3.88 18.19 0.75
N ARG A 144 3.51 17.00 0.33
CA ARG A 144 2.87 16.00 1.20
C ARG A 144 3.81 15.52 2.29
N TYR A 145 5.07 15.25 1.95
CA TYR A 145 6.09 14.86 2.91
C TYR A 145 6.34 15.96 3.95
N GLU A 146 6.55 17.20 3.50
CA GLU A 146 6.74 18.35 4.39
C GLU A 146 5.55 18.58 5.33
N LYS A 147 4.33 18.42 4.80
CA LYS A 147 3.10 18.52 5.60
C LYS A 147 3.01 17.43 6.67
N LEU A 148 3.42 16.21 6.32
CA LEU A 148 3.38 15.07 7.26
C LEU A 148 4.42 15.21 8.37
N THR A 149 5.65 15.57 8.00
CA THR A 149 6.80 15.52 8.92
C THR A 149 7.09 16.84 9.63
N GLY A 150 6.60 17.95 9.08
CA GLY A 150 7.00 19.31 9.49
C GLY A 150 8.43 19.69 9.07
N GLN A 151 9.14 18.81 8.38
CA GLN A 151 10.51 19.03 7.91
C GLN A 151 10.50 19.61 6.49
N LYS A 152 11.49 20.43 6.18
CA LYS A 152 11.69 20.94 4.81
C LYS A 152 12.59 20.03 4.01
N ALA A 153 12.15 19.74 2.77
CA ALA A 153 12.98 19.01 1.82
C ALA A 153 14.17 19.88 1.35
N THR A 154 15.33 19.24 1.21
CA THR A 154 16.53 19.91 0.74
C THR A 154 16.85 19.44 -0.68
N LYS A 155 16.97 20.39 -1.61
CA LYS A 155 17.42 20.10 -2.96
C LYS A 155 18.92 19.85 -2.94
N LEU A 156 19.33 18.70 -3.40
CA LEU A 156 20.75 18.40 -3.65
C LEU A 156 21.14 18.96 -5.03
N SER A 157 22.25 19.62 -5.09
CA SER A 157 22.82 20.20 -6.33
C SER A 157 23.32 19.13 -7.30
#